data_6f6277c33c16a7a4dffe4013b442830b
#
_entry.id   6f6277c33c16a7a4dffe4013b442830b
#
_cell.length_a   1.000
_cell.length_b   1.000
_cell.length_c   1.000
_cell.angle_alpha   90.00
_cell.angle_beta   90.00
_cell.angle_gamma   90.00
#
_symmetry.space_group_name_H-M   'P 1'
#
loop_
_entity.id
_entity.type
_entity.pdbx_description
1 polymer ?
#
loop_
_entity_poly.entity_id
_entity_poly.type
_entity_poly.pdbx_seq_one_letter_code
_entity_poly.pdbx_strand_id
1 'polypeptide(L)'
;LDLLIQWGKKDLIQEKKDMLLNQKNKHYLQLIQEMGSEEILPGVLNILDFTKNNNVPVALGSASKNAQLILGKLNLTPYFSIIVDGTHVRHSKPNPEVFLLGAKNLNTPAKSCVVFEDASAGVAAAKTAGMTAIGIGNPEELKAADYVFESLEQINISLLNKLAAI
;
A
#
# COMPACT_ATOMS: atom_id res chain seq x y z
N LEU A 1 8.69 14.89 -6.43
CA LEU A 1 9.06 16.30 -6.50
C LEU A 1 9.19 16.78 -7.95
N ASP A 2 9.88 16.04 -8.83
CA ASP A 2 10.12 16.48 -10.21
C ASP A 2 8.83 16.74 -10.99
N LEU A 3 7.81 15.88 -10.85
CA LEU A 3 6.48 16.13 -11.45
C LEU A 3 5.84 17.43 -10.95
N LEU A 4 5.92 17.72 -9.65
CA LEU A 4 5.37 18.96 -9.07
C LEU A 4 6.11 20.19 -9.58
N ILE A 5 7.44 20.10 -9.73
CA ILE A 5 8.28 21.16 -10.29
C ILE A 5 7.89 21.41 -11.76
N GLN A 6 7.73 20.33 -12.53
CA GLN A 6 7.33 20.38 -13.94
C GLN A 6 5.92 21.01 -14.09
N TRP A 7 4.95 20.59 -13.28
CA TRP A 7 3.59 21.17 -13.29
C TRP A 7 3.60 22.65 -12.90
N GLY A 8 4.45 23.03 -11.93
CA GLY A 8 4.63 24.43 -11.52
C GLY A 8 5.43 25.26 -12.50
N LYS A 9 5.91 24.69 -13.62
CA LYS A 9 6.78 25.36 -14.61
C LYS A 9 7.96 26.07 -13.96
N LYS A 10 8.61 25.40 -12.99
CA LYS A 10 9.77 25.91 -12.26
C LYS A 10 11.00 25.12 -12.62
N ASP A 11 12.10 25.83 -12.89
CA ASP A 11 13.43 25.24 -12.93
C ASP A 11 14.11 25.44 -11.59
N LEU A 12 14.49 24.35 -10.94
CA LEU A 12 15.22 24.36 -9.69
C LEU A 12 16.56 23.66 -9.87
N ILE A 13 17.62 24.30 -9.39
CA ILE A 13 18.94 23.66 -9.31
C ILE A 13 18.87 22.47 -8.32
N GLN A 14 19.75 21.48 -8.53
CA GLN A 14 19.75 20.23 -7.76
C GLN A 14 19.82 20.47 -6.24
N GLU A 15 20.69 21.38 -5.79
CA GLU A 15 20.82 21.74 -4.38
C GLU A 15 19.49 22.21 -3.75
N LYS A 16 18.71 23.01 -4.48
CA LYS A 16 17.39 23.47 -4.02
C LYS A 16 16.37 22.34 -3.96
N LYS A 17 16.43 21.41 -4.92
CA LYS A 17 15.59 20.20 -4.91
C LYS A 17 15.89 19.34 -3.69
N ASP A 18 17.15 19.10 -3.40
CA ASP A 18 17.60 18.29 -2.26
C ASP A 18 17.20 18.93 -0.92
N MET A 19 17.33 20.25 -0.81
CA MET A 19 16.86 20.99 0.36
C MET A 19 15.35 20.83 0.57
N LEU A 20 14.55 20.97 -0.48
CA LEU A 20 13.08 20.82 -0.40
C LEU A 20 12.67 19.37 -0.07
N LEU A 21 13.35 18.38 -0.62
CA LEU A 21 13.14 16.97 -0.29
C LEU A 21 13.43 16.69 1.18
N ASN A 22 14.53 17.23 1.71
CA ASN A 22 14.92 17.08 3.11
C ASN A 22 13.93 17.78 4.04
N GLN A 23 13.47 18.98 3.72
CA GLN A 23 12.45 19.69 4.49
C GLN A 23 11.13 18.92 4.50
N LYS A 24 10.67 18.46 3.34
CA LYS A 24 9.46 17.64 3.22
C LYS A 24 9.58 16.37 4.07
N ASN A 25 10.71 15.66 3.97
CA ASN A 25 10.92 14.44 4.73
C ASN A 25 10.95 14.68 6.24
N LYS A 26 11.61 15.75 6.69
CA LYS A 26 11.63 16.13 8.11
C LYS A 26 10.22 16.41 8.63
N HIS A 27 9.44 17.21 7.91
CA HIS A 27 8.05 17.51 8.28
C HIS A 27 7.19 16.25 8.29
N TYR A 28 7.34 15.37 7.29
CA TYR A 28 6.62 14.10 7.23
C TYR A 28 6.94 13.19 8.43
N LEU A 29 8.21 13.10 8.84
CA LEU A 29 8.61 12.34 10.02
C LEU A 29 8.02 12.92 11.32
N GLN A 30 7.90 14.26 11.44
CA GLN A 30 7.23 14.88 12.57
C GLN A 30 5.75 14.48 12.64
N LEU A 31 5.03 14.53 11.51
CA LEU A 31 3.63 14.10 11.45
C LEU A 31 3.47 12.62 11.85
N ILE A 32 4.36 11.73 11.37
CA ILE A 32 4.31 10.32 11.76
C ILE A 32 4.51 10.14 13.27
N GLN A 33 5.31 10.98 13.93
CA GLN A 33 5.52 10.88 15.37
C GLN A 33 4.26 11.22 16.17
N GLU A 34 3.39 12.05 15.63
CA GLU A 34 2.12 12.45 16.22
C GLU A 34 0.97 11.47 15.92
N MET A 35 1.19 10.50 15.01
CA MET A 35 0.19 9.50 14.64
C MET A 35 -0.18 8.58 15.82
N GLY A 36 -1.47 8.27 15.93
CA GLY A 36 -2.03 7.32 16.86
C GLY A 36 -3.00 6.34 16.17
N SER A 37 -3.58 5.45 16.94
CA SER A 37 -4.54 4.44 16.44
C SER A 37 -5.78 5.04 15.79
N GLU A 38 -6.10 6.29 16.08
CA GLU A 38 -7.21 7.06 15.49
C GLU A 38 -7.01 7.35 13.99
N GLU A 39 -5.77 7.24 13.49
CA GLU A 39 -5.45 7.38 12.07
C GLU A 39 -5.68 6.09 11.26
N ILE A 40 -6.02 4.99 11.93
CA ILE A 40 -6.34 3.74 11.24
C ILE A 40 -7.68 3.92 10.53
N LEU A 41 -7.68 3.76 9.20
CA LEU A 41 -8.89 3.90 8.41
C LEU A 41 -9.95 2.88 8.83
N PRO A 42 -11.24 3.27 8.83
CA PRO A 42 -12.35 2.37 9.13
C PRO A 42 -12.31 1.10 8.26
N GLY A 43 -12.58 -0.06 8.87
CA GLY A 43 -12.56 -1.36 8.20
C GLY A 43 -11.19 -2.05 8.13
N VAL A 44 -10.08 -1.34 8.35
CA VAL A 44 -8.71 -1.95 8.31
C VAL A 44 -8.60 -3.07 9.34
N LEU A 45 -8.95 -2.81 10.60
CA LEU A 45 -8.83 -3.82 11.67
C LEU A 45 -9.73 -5.02 11.42
N ASN A 46 -10.92 -4.84 10.87
CA ASN A 46 -11.83 -5.94 10.54
C ASN A 46 -11.19 -6.93 9.56
N ILE A 47 -10.49 -6.40 8.53
CA ILE A 47 -9.80 -7.24 7.53
C ILE A 47 -8.57 -7.89 8.14
N LEU A 48 -7.76 -7.14 8.89
CA LEU A 48 -6.54 -7.67 9.52
C LEU A 48 -6.86 -8.74 10.56
N ASP A 49 -7.90 -8.55 11.38
CA ASP A 49 -8.37 -9.56 12.34
C ASP A 49 -8.92 -10.79 11.63
N PHE A 50 -9.66 -10.61 10.53
CA PHE A 50 -10.09 -11.73 9.70
C PHE A 50 -8.89 -12.55 9.20
N THR A 51 -7.87 -11.90 8.63
CA THR A 51 -6.69 -12.61 8.12
C THR A 51 -5.95 -13.35 9.23
N LYS A 52 -5.79 -12.73 10.39
CA LYS A 52 -5.15 -13.34 11.57
C LYS A 52 -5.93 -14.57 12.07
N ASN A 53 -7.25 -14.45 12.21
CA ASN A 53 -8.10 -15.52 12.72
C ASN A 53 -8.20 -16.72 11.76
N ASN A 54 -7.97 -16.49 10.45
CA ASN A 54 -8.00 -17.51 9.42
C ASN A 54 -6.59 -17.95 8.96
N ASN A 55 -5.52 -17.52 9.64
CA ASN A 55 -4.13 -17.83 9.30
C ASN A 55 -3.76 -17.44 7.86
N VAL A 56 -4.34 -16.37 7.32
CA VAL A 56 -3.98 -15.81 6.02
C VAL A 56 -2.80 -14.88 6.20
N PRO A 57 -1.62 -15.17 5.63
CA PRO A 57 -0.45 -14.32 5.81
C PRO A 57 -0.62 -12.99 5.06
N VAL A 58 -0.13 -11.91 5.67
CA VAL A 58 -0.26 -10.56 5.14
C VAL A 58 1.11 -9.96 4.86
N ALA A 59 1.27 -9.35 3.69
CA ALA A 59 2.42 -8.53 3.36
C ALA A 59 2.00 -7.08 3.11
N LEU A 60 2.79 -6.13 3.57
CA LEU A 60 2.68 -4.74 3.15
C LEU A 60 3.55 -4.50 1.91
N GLY A 61 2.97 -3.93 0.86
CA GLY A 61 3.67 -3.44 -0.33
C GLY A 61 3.56 -1.92 -0.45
N SER A 62 4.54 -1.16 0.02
CA SER A 62 4.50 0.30 0.09
C SER A 62 5.60 0.95 -0.75
N ALA A 63 5.32 2.13 -1.32
CA ALA A 63 6.34 2.98 -1.93
C ALA A 63 7.08 3.85 -0.89
N SER A 64 6.55 3.96 0.32
CA SER A 64 7.13 4.77 1.39
C SER A 64 8.30 4.06 2.08
N LYS A 65 9.41 4.76 2.25
CA LYS A 65 10.55 4.28 3.07
C LYS A 65 10.26 4.29 4.58
N ASN A 66 9.14 4.90 5.00
CA ASN A 66 8.74 5.03 6.39
C ASN A 66 7.61 4.06 6.77
N ALA A 67 7.30 3.08 5.92
CA ALA A 67 6.19 2.15 6.11
C ALA A 67 6.28 1.40 7.45
N GLN A 68 7.46 0.89 7.79
CA GLN A 68 7.69 0.18 9.05
C GLN A 68 7.49 1.09 10.28
N LEU A 69 7.94 2.36 10.21
CA LEU A 69 7.74 3.33 11.28
C LEU A 69 6.25 3.62 11.50
N ILE A 70 5.48 3.79 10.43
CA ILE A 70 4.03 4.02 10.48
C ILE A 70 3.33 2.82 11.12
N LEU A 71 3.62 1.59 10.66
CA LEU A 71 3.02 0.40 11.25
C LEU A 71 3.33 0.26 12.74
N GLY A 72 4.56 0.61 13.15
CA GLY A 72 4.95 0.61 14.57
C GLY A 72 4.14 1.62 15.39
N LYS A 73 3.95 2.84 14.87
CA LYS A 73 3.16 3.89 15.53
C LYS A 73 1.68 3.51 15.69
N LEU A 74 1.13 2.83 14.70
CA LEU A 74 -0.26 2.37 14.69
C LEU A 74 -0.45 1.03 15.44
N ASN A 75 0.61 0.41 15.97
CA ASN A 75 0.59 -0.92 16.56
C ASN A 75 0.10 -2.02 15.60
N LEU A 76 0.28 -1.83 14.30
CA LEU A 76 -0.17 -2.77 13.26
C LEU A 76 0.91 -3.77 12.83
N THR A 77 2.17 -3.58 13.23
CA THR A 77 3.29 -4.47 12.85
C THR A 77 2.97 -5.97 13.06
N PRO A 78 2.31 -6.41 14.15
CA PRO A 78 2.06 -7.82 14.38
C PRO A 78 1.11 -8.50 13.37
N TYR A 79 0.40 -7.73 12.56
CA TYR A 79 -0.47 -8.28 11.52
C TYR A 79 0.27 -8.63 10.23
N PHE A 80 1.47 -8.08 10.03
CA PHE A 80 2.22 -8.22 8.79
C PHE A 80 3.39 -9.19 8.97
N SER A 81 3.35 -10.30 8.23
CA SER A 81 4.46 -11.26 8.17
C SER A 81 5.64 -10.71 7.37
N ILE A 82 5.37 -9.88 6.38
CA ILE A 82 6.36 -9.32 5.45
C ILE A 82 6.06 -7.82 5.23
N ILE A 83 7.12 -7.02 5.23
CA ILE A 83 7.05 -5.59 4.85
C ILE A 83 8.00 -5.39 3.68
N VAL A 84 7.45 -5.00 2.53
CA VAL A 84 8.19 -4.56 1.33
C VAL A 84 7.94 -3.08 1.16
N ASP A 85 8.96 -2.28 1.36
CA ASP A 85 8.89 -0.83 1.23
C ASP A 85 9.75 -0.29 0.09
N GLY A 86 9.77 1.04 -0.09
CA GLY A 86 10.50 1.70 -1.16
C GLY A 86 12.03 1.51 -1.14
N THR A 87 12.60 0.89 -0.10
CA THR A 87 14.04 0.56 -0.03
C THR A 87 14.34 -0.83 -0.60
N HIS A 88 13.33 -1.69 -0.73
CA HIS A 88 13.45 -3.07 -1.15
C HIS A 88 13.28 -3.27 -2.66
N VAL A 89 12.81 -2.26 -3.39
CA VAL A 89 12.47 -2.35 -4.81
C VAL A 89 13.25 -1.34 -5.65
N ARG A 90 13.51 -1.69 -6.89
CA ARG A 90 14.19 -0.81 -7.87
C ARG A 90 13.20 0.03 -8.66
N HIS A 91 12.01 -0.50 -8.88
CA HIS A 91 10.98 0.14 -9.70
C HIS A 91 9.71 0.35 -8.87
N SER A 92 9.22 1.58 -8.88
CA SER A 92 7.95 1.93 -8.22
C SER A 92 6.74 1.47 -9.04
N LYS A 93 5.58 1.36 -8.40
CA LYS A 93 4.29 1.15 -9.08
C LYS A 93 4.13 2.15 -10.24
N PRO A 94 3.67 1.72 -11.42
CA PRO A 94 2.92 0.50 -11.73
C PRO A 94 3.76 -0.75 -12.01
N ASN A 95 5.08 -0.76 -11.77
CA ASN A 95 5.87 -1.97 -11.84
C ASN A 95 5.41 -2.97 -10.75
N PRO A 96 5.24 -4.27 -11.07
CA PRO A 96 4.73 -5.26 -10.13
C PRO A 96 5.74 -5.70 -9.07
N GLU A 97 6.97 -5.23 -9.09
CA GLU A 97 8.11 -5.71 -8.29
C GLU A 97 7.77 -5.79 -6.79
N VAL A 98 7.12 -4.76 -6.24
CA VAL A 98 6.78 -4.70 -4.80
C VAL A 98 5.83 -5.84 -4.39
N PHE A 99 4.84 -6.15 -5.20
CA PHE A 99 3.87 -7.21 -4.91
C PHE A 99 4.44 -8.60 -5.17
N LEU A 100 5.19 -8.77 -6.27
CA LEU A 100 5.89 -10.04 -6.55
C LEU A 100 6.90 -10.39 -5.46
N LEU A 101 7.63 -9.41 -4.93
CA LEU A 101 8.55 -9.61 -3.82
C LEU A 101 7.80 -9.98 -2.53
N GLY A 102 6.67 -9.33 -2.25
CA GLY A 102 5.78 -9.69 -1.14
C GLY A 102 5.30 -11.14 -1.22
N ALA A 103 4.73 -11.53 -2.36
CA ALA A 103 4.25 -12.88 -2.62
C ALA A 103 5.36 -13.94 -2.49
N LYS A 104 6.54 -13.66 -3.06
CA LYS A 104 7.73 -14.52 -2.94
C LYS A 104 8.12 -14.73 -1.48
N ASN A 105 8.18 -13.67 -0.69
CA ASN A 105 8.59 -13.74 0.71
C ASN A 105 7.54 -14.41 1.60
N LEU A 106 6.26 -14.38 1.20
CA LEU A 106 5.18 -15.15 1.82
C LEU A 106 5.15 -16.62 1.36
N ASN A 107 6.01 -17.03 0.41
CA ASN A 107 5.96 -18.34 -0.27
C ASN A 107 4.59 -18.64 -0.88
N THR A 108 3.91 -17.63 -1.40
CA THR A 108 2.55 -17.72 -1.96
C THR A 108 2.60 -17.42 -3.46
N PRO A 109 1.98 -18.25 -4.33
CA PRO A 109 1.88 -17.94 -5.76
C PRO A 109 1.11 -16.63 -5.99
N ALA A 110 1.56 -15.81 -6.95
CA ALA A 110 0.93 -14.52 -7.24
C ALA A 110 -0.58 -14.66 -7.53
N LYS A 111 -1.00 -15.70 -8.26
CA LYS A 111 -2.41 -15.95 -8.56
C LYS A 111 -3.29 -16.21 -7.33
N SER A 112 -2.68 -16.58 -6.20
CA SER A 112 -3.34 -16.80 -4.90
C SER A 112 -3.19 -15.61 -3.97
N CYS A 113 -2.73 -14.45 -4.48
CA CYS A 113 -2.62 -13.22 -3.70
C CYS A 113 -3.74 -12.25 -4.05
N VAL A 114 -4.23 -11.58 -3.03
CA VAL A 114 -5.19 -10.47 -3.14
C VAL A 114 -4.50 -9.19 -2.70
N VAL A 115 -4.61 -8.14 -3.50
CA VAL A 115 -4.03 -6.82 -3.22
C VAL A 115 -5.15 -5.81 -2.98
N PHE A 116 -5.10 -5.11 -1.86
CA PHE A 116 -5.94 -3.95 -1.56
C PHE A 116 -5.14 -2.69 -1.91
N GLU A 117 -5.69 -1.83 -2.72
CA GLU A 117 -5.02 -0.64 -3.26
C GLU A 117 -5.96 0.55 -3.44
N ASP A 118 -5.43 1.74 -3.19
CA ASP A 118 -6.14 3.01 -3.33
C ASP A 118 -5.71 3.83 -4.56
N ALA A 119 -4.64 3.42 -5.24
CA ALA A 119 -4.08 4.13 -6.38
C ALA A 119 -4.14 3.29 -7.67
N SER A 120 -4.49 3.93 -8.79
CA SER A 120 -4.54 3.28 -10.11
C SER A 120 -3.20 2.62 -10.51
N ALA A 121 -2.07 3.24 -10.15
CA ALA A 121 -0.76 2.66 -10.39
C ALA A 121 -0.52 1.36 -9.60
N GLY A 122 -1.06 1.26 -8.37
CA GLY A 122 -0.97 0.04 -7.58
C GLY A 122 -1.91 -1.05 -8.10
N VAL A 123 -3.13 -0.71 -8.50
CA VAL A 123 -4.04 -1.63 -9.18
C VAL A 123 -3.38 -2.20 -10.45
N ALA A 124 -2.77 -1.34 -11.28
CA ALA A 124 -2.05 -1.77 -12.48
C ALA A 124 -0.88 -2.71 -12.16
N ALA A 125 -0.12 -2.43 -11.08
CA ALA A 125 0.95 -3.29 -10.61
C ALA A 125 0.45 -4.67 -10.16
N ALA A 126 -0.66 -4.72 -9.39
CA ALA A 126 -1.28 -5.97 -8.95
C ALA A 126 -1.78 -6.82 -10.13
N LYS A 127 -2.46 -6.19 -11.09
CA LYS A 127 -2.92 -6.87 -12.31
C LYS A 127 -1.77 -7.39 -13.16
N THR A 128 -0.69 -6.61 -13.31
CA THR A 128 0.53 -7.03 -14.02
C THR A 128 1.22 -8.20 -13.30
N ALA A 129 1.15 -8.26 -11.97
CA ALA A 129 1.64 -9.38 -11.17
C ALA A 129 0.77 -10.66 -11.30
N GLY A 130 -0.40 -10.60 -11.93
CA GLY A 130 -1.36 -11.70 -12.02
C GLY A 130 -2.12 -11.96 -10.70
N MET A 131 -2.27 -10.92 -9.87
CA MET A 131 -2.96 -10.97 -8.59
C MET A 131 -4.40 -10.46 -8.72
N THR A 132 -5.27 -10.84 -7.80
CA THR A 132 -6.59 -10.23 -7.65
C THR A 132 -6.42 -8.85 -7.02
N ALA A 133 -6.97 -7.82 -7.66
CA ALA A 133 -6.89 -6.44 -7.20
C ALA A 133 -8.25 -5.95 -6.66
N ILE A 134 -8.25 -5.42 -5.45
CA ILE A 134 -9.38 -4.74 -4.83
C ILE A 134 -9.03 -3.27 -4.70
N GLY A 135 -9.73 -2.42 -5.45
CA GLY A 135 -9.60 -0.97 -5.38
C GLY A 135 -10.42 -0.41 -4.23
N ILE A 136 -9.82 0.50 -3.45
CA ILE A 136 -10.49 1.21 -2.35
C ILE A 136 -10.44 2.70 -2.65
N GLY A 137 -11.59 3.28 -2.98
CA GLY A 137 -11.73 4.69 -3.35
C GLY A 137 -12.64 4.93 -4.55
N ASN A 138 -12.28 5.90 -5.39
CA ASN A 138 -13.09 6.31 -6.53
C ASN A 138 -13.19 5.22 -7.62
N PRO A 139 -14.39 4.69 -7.93
CA PRO A 139 -14.58 3.64 -8.92
C PRO A 139 -14.07 3.99 -10.32
N GLU A 140 -14.18 5.26 -10.74
CA GLU A 140 -13.73 5.70 -12.06
C GLU A 140 -12.20 5.63 -12.19
N GLU A 141 -11.48 5.93 -11.12
CA GLU A 141 -10.02 5.88 -11.09
C GLU A 141 -9.47 4.46 -10.95
N LEU A 142 -10.23 3.58 -10.28
CA LEU A 142 -9.80 2.22 -9.92
C LEU A 142 -10.50 1.13 -10.75
N LYS A 143 -11.17 1.48 -11.84
CA LYS A 143 -11.95 0.57 -12.72
C LYS A 143 -11.18 -0.62 -13.29
N ALA A 144 -9.85 -0.62 -13.23
CA ALA A 144 -9.02 -1.76 -13.65
C ALA A 144 -8.92 -2.85 -12.58
N ALA A 145 -9.39 -2.61 -11.35
CA ALA A 145 -9.45 -3.61 -10.28
C ALA A 145 -10.55 -4.64 -10.54
N ASP A 146 -10.43 -5.82 -9.94
CA ASP A 146 -11.44 -6.88 -10.03
C ASP A 146 -12.69 -6.56 -9.20
N TYR A 147 -12.49 -5.82 -8.11
CA TYR A 147 -13.56 -5.28 -7.25
C TYR A 147 -13.18 -3.85 -6.86
N VAL A 148 -14.18 -2.97 -6.72
CA VAL A 148 -13.95 -1.60 -6.23
C VAL A 148 -14.98 -1.30 -5.14
N PHE A 149 -14.49 -0.71 -4.04
CA PHE A 149 -15.29 -0.25 -2.91
C PHE A 149 -14.84 1.17 -2.53
N GLU A 150 -15.77 2.01 -2.12
CA GLU A 150 -15.44 3.37 -1.67
C GLU A 150 -14.72 3.37 -0.31
N SER A 151 -14.97 2.34 0.51
CA SER A 151 -14.36 2.15 1.83
C SER A 151 -14.16 0.68 2.14
N LEU A 152 -13.14 0.36 2.95
CA LEU A 152 -12.91 -0.98 3.47
C LEU A 152 -14.07 -1.51 4.34
N GLU A 153 -14.89 -0.63 4.92
CA GLU A 153 -16.09 -1.00 5.69
C GLU A 153 -17.16 -1.71 4.86
N GLN A 154 -17.17 -1.49 3.55
CA GLN A 154 -18.11 -2.14 2.63
C GLN A 154 -17.75 -3.61 2.35
N ILE A 155 -16.56 -4.03 2.76
CA ILE A 155 -16.08 -5.39 2.52
C ILE A 155 -16.63 -6.33 3.59
N ASN A 156 -17.55 -7.17 3.17
CA ASN A 156 -18.23 -8.11 4.07
C ASN A 156 -17.45 -9.42 4.22
N ILE A 157 -17.79 -10.17 5.28
CA ILE A 157 -17.15 -11.45 5.62
C ILE A 157 -17.32 -12.51 4.53
N SER A 158 -18.42 -12.47 3.77
CA SER A 158 -18.68 -13.43 2.68
C SER A 158 -17.67 -13.25 1.55
N LEU A 159 -17.36 -12.00 1.20
CA LEU A 159 -16.31 -11.70 0.21
C LEU A 159 -14.93 -12.12 0.74
N LEU A 160 -14.61 -11.82 2.00
CA LEU A 160 -13.32 -12.21 2.58
C LEU A 160 -13.14 -13.73 2.58
N ASN A 161 -14.18 -14.50 2.91
CA ASN A 161 -14.15 -15.97 2.83
C ASN A 161 -13.92 -16.46 1.39
N LYS A 162 -14.58 -15.85 0.39
CA LYS A 162 -14.38 -16.17 -1.02
C LYS A 162 -12.94 -15.90 -1.46
N LEU A 163 -12.37 -14.78 -1.03
CA LEU A 163 -11.00 -14.38 -1.37
C LEU A 163 -9.95 -15.26 -0.68
N ALA A 164 -10.19 -15.68 0.56
CA ALA A 164 -9.29 -16.57 1.29
C ALA A 164 -9.27 -18.01 0.74
N ALA A 165 -10.22 -18.37 -0.13
CA ALA A 165 -10.28 -19.67 -0.80
C ALA A 165 -9.55 -19.71 -2.17
N ILE A 166 -8.95 -18.61 -2.61
CA ILE A 166 -8.16 -18.52 -3.85
C ILE A 166 -6.74 -19.05 -3.62
#